data_55ad7d0400635c879100a42c7a93e761
#
_entry.id   55ad7d0400635c879100a42c7a93e761
#
_cell.length_a   1.000
_cell.length_b   1.000
_cell.length_c   1.000
_cell.angle_alpha   90.00
_cell.angle_beta   90.00
_cell.angle_gamma   90.00
#
_symmetry.space_group_name_H-M   'P 1'
#
loop_
_entity.id
_entity.type
_entity.pdbx_description
1 polymer ?
#
loop_
_entity_poly.entity_id
_entity_poly.type
_entity_poly.pdbx_seq_one_letter_code
_entity_poly.pdbx_strand_id
1 'polypeptide(L)'
;PDLYNEEGNRGGMTAAAIWPWKCKTALFQYNEVYNTVYNQDGQAWDADSGDGTIYQYNYSCNNGGGCVMFCEGESVNNIFRYNISQNDGTGILTPVRNVDAKIYGNIFYIKEGVDFIRHRIWGDTMIEGGGIEVTDNIIIYAGNAPKEESWTYNSPKAYYQSNTYVNYQ
;
A
#
# COMPACT_ATOMS: atom_id res chain seq x y z
N PRO A 1 -16.81 12.53 12.02
CA PRO A 1 -16.11 13.82 12.01
C PRO A 1 -16.18 14.38 10.59
N ASP A 2 -16.60 15.65 10.48
CA ASP A 2 -16.71 16.30 9.19
C ASP A 2 -15.32 16.43 8.57
N LEU A 3 -15.14 15.76 7.45
CA LEU A 3 -13.89 15.80 6.65
C LEU A 3 -13.77 17.12 5.86
N TYR A 4 -14.70 18.04 6.06
CA TYR A 4 -14.74 19.33 5.39
C TYR A 4 -14.73 20.46 6.44
N ASN A 5 -13.95 21.52 6.15
CA ASN A 5 -14.05 22.73 6.94
C ASN A 5 -15.35 23.52 6.58
N GLU A 6 -15.65 24.58 7.32
CA GLU A 6 -16.85 25.42 7.12
C GLU A 6 -16.94 26.01 5.71
N GLU A 7 -15.86 26.09 4.96
CA GLU A 7 -15.79 26.55 3.57
C GLU A 7 -16.02 25.43 2.54
N GLY A 8 -16.30 24.21 2.99
CA GLY A 8 -16.47 23.04 2.11
C GLY A 8 -15.18 22.49 1.54
N ASN A 9 -14.03 22.99 1.97
CA ASN A 9 -12.74 22.43 1.62
C ASN A 9 -12.47 21.20 2.48
N ARG A 10 -11.88 20.17 1.89
CA ARG A 10 -11.41 19.03 2.68
C ARG A 10 -10.42 19.52 3.73
N GLY A 11 -10.75 19.31 4.98
CA GLY A 11 -9.83 19.54 6.09
C GLY A 11 -8.52 18.82 5.81
N GLY A 12 -7.40 19.42 6.14
CA GLY A 12 -6.06 18.90 5.84
C GLY A 12 -5.66 17.67 6.64
N MET A 13 -6.61 16.86 7.08
CA MET A 13 -6.32 15.59 7.74
C MET A 13 -6.17 14.50 6.68
N THR A 14 -4.96 14.06 6.50
CA THR A 14 -4.62 12.86 5.75
C THR A 14 -4.64 11.68 6.70
N ALA A 15 -5.28 10.60 6.34
CA ALA A 15 -5.28 9.39 7.16
C ALA A 15 -5.59 8.14 6.31
N ALA A 16 -4.88 7.07 6.57
CA ALA A 16 -5.30 5.72 6.22
C ALA A 16 -6.44 5.26 7.14
N ALA A 17 -7.15 4.19 6.76
CA ALA A 17 -8.22 3.68 7.61
C ALA A 17 -7.70 3.03 8.89
N ILE A 18 -6.65 2.23 8.78
CA ILE A 18 -5.98 1.59 9.92
C ILE A 18 -4.48 1.82 9.80
N TRP A 19 -3.93 2.59 10.72
CA TRP A 19 -2.53 3.01 10.67
C TRP A 19 -1.89 3.08 12.08
N PRO A 20 -1.15 2.05 12.47
CA PRO A 20 -0.32 2.13 13.67
C PRO A 20 0.87 3.05 13.42
N TRP A 21 1.20 3.89 14.37
CA TRP A 21 2.36 4.76 14.31
C TRP A 21 3.43 4.33 15.32
N LYS A 22 4.65 4.11 14.84
CA LYS A 22 5.80 3.70 15.66
C LYS A 22 5.55 2.45 16.52
N CYS A 23 4.73 1.55 16.00
CA CYS A 23 4.44 0.28 16.68
C CYS A 23 5.49 -0.78 16.33
N LYS A 24 5.77 -1.63 17.28
CA LYS A 24 6.57 -2.84 17.06
C LYS A 24 5.67 -4.07 17.11
N THR A 25 5.89 -4.97 16.15
CA THR A 25 5.19 -6.27 16.08
C THR A 25 3.66 -6.19 16.16
N ALA A 26 3.07 -5.13 15.62
CA ALA A 26 1.61 -4.99 15.55
C ALA A 26 1.01 -6.00 14.57
N LEU A 27 -0.11 -6.63 14.93
CA LEU A 27 -0.82 -7.58 14.10
C LEU A 27 -2.26 -7.12 13.85
N PHE A 28 -2.61 -6.97 12.58
CA PHE A 28 -3.95 -6.66 12.11
C PHE A 28 -4.46 -7.79 11.22
N GLN A 29 -5.55 -8.43 11.64
CA GLN A 29 -6.10 -9.55 10.91
C GLN A 29 -7.62 -9.61 10.98
N TYR A 30 -8.24 -10.20 9.95
CA TYR A 30 -9.69 -10.38 9.83
C TYR A 30 -10.48 -9.08 9.87
N ASN A 31 -9.90 -8.01 9.33
CA ASN A 31 -10.55 -6.71 9.21
C ASN A 31 -11.01 -6.48 7.77
N GLU A 32 -11.99 -5.61 7.62
CA GLU A 32 -12.49 -5.16 6.34
C GLU A 32 -12.45 -3.62 6.28
N VAL A 33 -11.96 -3.06 5.16
CA VAL A 33 -11.88 -1.62 4.94
C VAL A 33 -12.46 -1.28 3.57
N TYR A 34 -13.39 -0.34 3.56
CA TYR A 34 -14.10 0.07 2.34
C TYR A 34 -14.16 1.57 2.16
N ASN A 35 -14.08 2.01 0.90
CA ASN A 35 -14.50 3.33 0.45
C ASN A 35 -13.82 4.50 1.18
N THR A 36 -12.56 4.36 1.54
CA THR A 36 -11.80 5.53 2.00
C THR A 36 -11.73 6.58 0.90
N VAL A 37 -11.64 7.83 1.29
CA VAL A 37 -11.53 8.93 0.33
C VAL A 37 -10.09 9.36 0.19
N TYR A 38 -9.62 9.43 -1.06
CA TYR A 38 -8.29 9.96 -1.33
C TYR A 38 -8.19 11.44 -0.95
N ASN A 39 -7.30 11.74 -0.03
CA ASN A 39 -6.92 13.11 0.34
C ASN A 39 -5.44 13.14 0.72
N GLN A 40 -4.56 13.00 -0.26
CA GLN A 40 -3.14 12.71 -0.14
C GLN A 40 -2.85 11.30 0.40
N ASP A 41 -3.59 10.81 1.38
CA ASP A 41 -3.64 9.44 1.88
C ASP A 41 -4.99 8.77 1.53
N GLY A 42 -5.52 7.95 2.40
CA GLY A 42 -6.75 7.21 2.17
C GLY A 42 -6.52 5.77 1.76
N GLN A 43 -5.37 5.21 2.11
CA GLN A 43 -5.11 3.78 1.99
C GLN A 43 -5.95 2.99 2.99
N ALA A 44 -6.20 1.73 2.69
CA ALA A 44 -6.83 0.84 3.66
C ALA A 44 -5.91 0.61 4.87
N TRP A 45 -4.64 0.39 4.61
CA TRP A 45 -3.64 0.00 5.60
C TRP A 45 -2.41 0.90 5.49
N ASP A 46 -1.81 1.25 6.61
CA ASP A 46 -0.57 1.99 6.64
C ASP A 46 0.26 1.61 7.87
N ALA A 47 1.55 1.45 7.70
CA ALA A 47 2.49 1.16 8.77
C ALA A 47 3.51 2.30 8.88
N ASP A 48 3.13 3.34 9.60
CA ASP A 48 3.95 4.53 9.82
C ASP A 48 5.06 4.27 10.83
N SER A 49 6.30 4.30 10.38
CA SER A 49 7.47 3.98 11.20
C SER A 49 7.33 2.63 11.93
N GLY A 50 6.61 1.69 11.33
CA GLY A 50 6.36 0.38 11.90
C GLY A 50 7.60 -0.52 11.84
N ASP A 51 7.84 -1.29 12.90
CA ASP A 51 8.86 -2.32 12.93
C ASP A 51 8.18 -3.69 13.12
N GLY A 52 8.07 -4.45 12.04
CA GLY A 52 7.43 -5.76 12.05
C GLY A 52 5.90 -5.72 12.15
N THR A 53 5.25 -4.70 11.61
CA THR A 53 3.78 -4.68 11.49
C THR A 53 3.33 -5.74 10.50
N ILE A 54 2.32 -6.52 10.86
CA ILE A 54 1.76 -7.58 10.03
C ILE A 54 0.29 -7.29 9.74
N TYR A 55 -0.05 -7.20 8.45
CA TYR A 55 -1.43 -7.23 7.96
C TYR A 55 -1.68 -8.58 7.29
N GLN A 56 -2.63 -9.37 7.82
CA GLN A 56 -2.96 -10.66 7.23
C GLN A 56 -4.44 -10.99 7.31
N TYR A 57 -4.93 -11.75 6.33
CA TYR A 57 -6.33 -12.20 6.25
C TYR A 57 -7.34 -11.05 6.31
N ASN A 58 -6.96 -9.90 5.77
CA ASN A 58 -7.83 -8.74 5.68
C ASN A 58 -8.41 -8.60 4.28
N TYR A 59 -9.47 -7.83 4.17
CA TYR A 59 -10.09 -7.46 2.91
C TYR A 59 -10.17 -5.94 2.77
N SER A 60 -9.80 -5.42 1.62
CA SER A 60 -9.96 -4.00 1.28
C SER A 60 -10.65 -3.83 -0.06
N CYS A 61 -11.50 -2.81 -0.19
CA CYS A 61 -12.25 -2.59 -1.42
C CYS A 61 -12.55 -1.11 -1.66
N ASN A 62 -12.29 -0.64 -2.89
CA ASN A 62 -12.60 0.71 -3.35
C ASN A 62 -12.00 1.83 -2.50
N ASN A 63 -10.86 1.62 -1.87
CA ASN A 63 -10.21 2.65 -1.08
C ASN A 63 -9.49 3.65 -1.99
N GLY A 64 -9.82 4.92 -1.85
CA GLY A 64 -9.37 5.97 -2.77
C GLY A 64 -7.86 6.20 -2.76
N GLY A 65 -7.20 5.98 -1.65
CA GLY A 65 -5.76 6.17 -1.49
C GLY A 65 -4.91 4.94 -1.85
N GLY A 66 -5.54 3.81 -2.09
CA GLY A 66 -4.85 2.55 -2.40
C GLY A 66 -5.03 1.48 -1.33
N CYS A 67 -4.28 0.39 -1.44
CA CYS A 67 -4.38 -0.72 -0.51
C CYS A 67 -3.46 -0.51 0.70
N VAL A 68 -2.16 -0.60 0.53
CA VAL A 68 -1.23 -0.52 1.67
C VAL A 68 -0.10 0.46 1.43
N MET A 69 0.23 1.21 2.47
CA MET A 69 1.40 2.08 2.53
C MET A 69 2.34 1.63 3.66
N PHE A 70 3.62 1.70 3.40
CA PHE A 70 4.68 1.58 4.39
C PHE A 70 5.50 2.85 4.32
N CYS A 71 5.39 3.69 5.33
CA CYS A 71 6.02 4.99 5.25
C CYS A 71 6.53 5.51 6.60
N GLU A 72 7.05 6.70 6.55
CA GLU A 72 7.65 7.44 7.64
C GLU A 72 8.88 6.79 8.28
N GLY A 73 9.84 7.61 8.62
CA GLY A 73 11.02 7.26 9.39
C GLY A 73 11.67 5.92 9.00
N GLU A 74 11.80 5.05 9.96
CA GLU A 74 12.34 3.70 9.81
C GLU A 74 11.21 2.68 9.75
N SER A 75 10.49 2.62 8.62
CA SER A 75 9.50 1.58 8.36
C SER A 75 10.24 0.30 7.94
N VAL A 76 10.32 -0.69 8.82
CA VAL A 76 11.17 -1.88 8.64
C VAL A 76 10.44 -3.19 8.92
N ASN A 77 10.83 -4.24 8.23
CA ASN A 77 10.36 -5.61 8.46
C ASN A 77 8.83 -5.80 8.41
N ASN A 78 8.11 -4.90 7.75
CA ASN A 78 6.65 -4.98 7.69
C ASN A 78 6.20 -6.07 6.73
N ILE A 79 5.07 -6.70 7.02
CA ILE A 79 4.55 -7.84 6.25
C ILE A 79 3.09 -7.57 5.86
N PHE A 80 2.81 -7.73 4.58
CA PHE A 80 1.45 -7.75 4.03
C PHE A 80 1.20 -9.10 3.34
N ARG A 81 0.38 -9.96 3.95
CA ARG A 81 0.21 -11.33 3.46
C ARG A 81 -1.22 -11.85 3.58
N TYR A 82 -1.60 -12.72 2.64
CA TYR A 82 -2.89 -13.43 2.66
C TYR A 82 -4.10 -12.49 2.73
N ASN A 83 -3.96 -11.30 2.18
CA ASN A 83 -5.04 -10.32 2.10
C ASN A 83 -5.67 -10.35 0.70
N ILE A 84 -6.87 -9.79 0.60
CA ILE A 84 -7.53 -9.52 -0.67
C ILE A 84 -7.72 -8.01 -0.79
N SER A 85 -7.22 -7.43 -1.88
CA SER A 85 -7.47 -6.05 -2.29
C SER A 85 -8.27 -6.02 -3.57
N GLN A 86 -9.38 -5.31 -3.57
CA GLN A 86 -10.27 -5.23 -4.73
C GLN A 86 -10.54 -3.78 -5.11
N ASN A 87 -10.12 -3.40 -6.32
CA ASN A 87 -10.40 -2.08 -6.88
C ASN A 87 -9.92 -0.89 -6.02
N ASP A 88 -8.97 -1.09 -5.14
CA ASP A 88 -8.33 0.01 -4.43
C ASP A 88 -7.67 0.97 -5.43
N GLY A 89 -7.74 2.27 -5.16
CA GLY A 89 -7.37 3.30 -6.12
C GLY A 89 -5.96 3.85 -5.96
N THR A 90 -5.56 4.72 -6.83
CA THR A 90 -4.30 5.48 -6.89
C THR A 90 -2.98 4.68 -6.92
N GLY A 91 -2.96 3.47 -6.52
CA GLY A 91 -1.84 2.52 -6.45
C GLY A 91 -2.08 1.50 -5.37
N ILE A 92 -1.74 0.26 -5.62
CA ILE A 92 -2.01 -0.82 -4.65
C ILE A 92 -1.02 -0.74 -3.50
N LEU A 93 0.27 -0.68 -3.81
CA LEU A 93 1.35 -0.59 -2.83
C LEU A 93 1.99 0.80 -2.91
N THR A 94 2.15 1.44 -1.76
CA THR A 94 2.83 2.74 -1.66
C THR A 94 4.01 2.61 -0.69
N PRO A 95 5.16 2.11 -1.13
CA PRO A 95 6.35 2.03 -0.30
C PRO A 95 7.05 3.40 -0.24
N VAL A 96 7.27 3.89 0.97
CA VAL A 96 7.97 5.16 1.21
C VAL A 96 8.94 4.96 2.36
N ARG A 97 10.24 5.10 2.12
CA ARG A 97 11.29 4.93 3.14
C ARG A 97 11.24 3.59 3.89
N ASN A 98 10.88 2.57 3.20
CA ASN A 98 10.67 1.26 3.76
C ASN A 98 11.90 0.37 3.56
N VAL A 99 12.19 -0.48 4.53
CA VAL A 99 13.26 -1.47 4.47
C VAL A 99 12.70 -2.86 4.73
N ASP A 100 13.03 -3.80 3.84
CA ASP A 100 12.76 -5.23 4.01
C ASP A 100 11.27 -5.59 4.23
N ALA A 101 10.34 -4.88 3.58
CA ALA A 101 8.95 -5.27 3.62
C ALA A 101 8.68 -6.49 2.72
N LYS A 102 7.78 -7.34 3.16
CA LYS A 102 7.39 -8.56 2.44
C LYS A 102 5.90 -8.56 2.12
N ILE A 103 5.59 -8.77 0.85
CA ILE A 103 4.24 -8.76 0.32
C ILE A 103 4.01 -10.09 -0.40
N TYR A 104 3.30 -11.01 0.25
CA TYR A 104 3.16 -12.35 -0.31
C TYR A 104 1.84 -13.04 -0.02
N GLY A 105 1.48 -13.96 -0.93
CA GLY A 105 0.27 -14.77 -0.78
C GLY A 105 -1.03 -13.98 -0.86
N ASN A 106 -1.01 -12.76 -1.41
CA ASN A 106 -2.19 -11.91 -1.52
C ASN A 106 -2.89 -12.10 -2.87
N ILE A 107 -4.14 -11.65 -2.94
CA ILE A 107 -4.90 -11.50 -4.17
C ILE A 107 -5.20 -10.02 -4.39
N PHE A 108 -4.77 -9.49 -5.52
CA PHE A 108 -4.98 -8.10 -5.92
C PHE A 108 -5.85 -8.05 -7.18
N TYR A 109 -7.05 -7.47 -7.08
CA TYR A 109 -7.88 -7.09 -8.22
C TYR A 109 -7.64 -5.62 -8.53
N ILE A 110 -6.97 -5.33 -9.62
CA ILE A 110 -6.54 -3.98 -9.98
C ILE A 110 -7.40 -3.47 -11.12
N LYS A 111 -8.10 -2.36 -10.90
CA LYS A 111 -8.88 -1.71 -11.94
C LYS A 111 -7.99 -1.02 -12.96
N GLU A 112 -8.54 -0.78 -14.16
CA GLU A 112 -7.84 -0.08 -15.22
C GLU A 112 -7.30 1.28 -14.76
N GLY A 113 -6.08 1.60 -15.20
CA GLY A 113 -5.42 2.88 -14.90
C GLY A 113 -4.81 2.99 -13.49
N VAL A 114 -4.82 1.92 -12.70
CA VAL A 114 -4.19 1.91 -11.38
C VAL A 114 -2.86 1.18 -11.46
N ASP A 115 -1.82 1.81 -10.95
CA ASP A 115 -0.49 1.19 -10.83
C ASP A 115 -0.46 0.19 -9.67
N PHE A 116 0.30 -0.89 -9.84
CA PHE A 116 0.53 -1.82 -8.74
C PHE A 116 1.38 -1.17 -7.65
N ILE A 117 2.47 -0.50 -8.02
CA ILE A 117 3.29 0.27 -7.09
C ILE A 117 3.15 1.75 -7.40
N ARG A 118 2.73 2.50 -6.40
CA ARG A 118 2.72 3.95 -6.46
C ARG A 118 3.98 4.50 -5.81
N HIS A 119 4.82 5.10 -6.62
CA HIS A 119 5.99 5.79 -6.11
C HIS A 119 5.60 7.15 -5.52
N ARG A 120 5.84 7.34 -4.23
CA ARG A 120 5.75 8.63 -3.57
C ARG A 120 7.10 8.98 -2.97
N ILE A 121 7.52 10.20 -3.21
CA ILE A 121 8.75 10.75 -2.63
C ILE A 121 8.32 11.74 -1.55
N TRP A 122 8.59 11.38 -0.30
CA TRP A 122 8.47 12.29 0.81
C TRP A 122 9.84 12.48 1.46
N GLY A 123 10.28 13.73 1.47
CA GLY A 123 11.58 14.09 2.04
C GLY A 123 12.76 13.52 1.27
N ASP A 124 13.92 13.74 1.79
CA ASP A 124 15.18 13.68 1.05
C ASP A 124 15.86 12.31 1.04
N THR A 125 15.26 11.26 1.59
CA THR A 125 16.07 10.08 1.83
C THR A 125 15.42 8.78 1.43
N MET A 126 16.00 8.15 0.41
CA MET A 126 16.03 6.69 0.35
C MET A 126 16.79 6.16 1.56
N ILE A 127 16.26 5.12 2.17
CA ILE A 127 17.07 4.29 3.04
C ILE A 127 17.91 3.41 2.13
N GLU A 128 19.23 3.56 2.22
CA GLU A 128 20.16 2.76 1.43
C GLU A 128 19.94 1.27 1.74
N GLY A 129 19.82 0.45 0.70
CA GLY A 129 19.50 -0.96 0.84
C GLY A 129 18.04 -1.30 1.07
N GLY A 130 17.16 -0.30 1.12
CA GLY A 130 15.71 -0.51 1.24
C GLY A 130 15.10 -1.24 0.05
N GLY A 131 14.08 -2.05 0.31
CA GLY A 131 13.38 -2.79 -0.72
C GLY A 131 12.11 -3.44 -0.22
N ILE A 132 11.33 -3.93 -1.16
CA ILE A 132 10.16 -4.76 -0.89
C ILE A 132 10.26 -6.07 -1.68
N GLU A 133 9.92 -7.17 -1.06
CA GLU A 133 9.76 -8.46 -1.71
C GLU A 133 8.28 -8.68 -2.06
N VAL A 134 7.99 -8.90 -3.33
CA VAL A 134 6.64 -9.16 -3.84
C VAL A 134 6.61 -10.57 -4.40
N THR A 135 6.14 -11.53 -3.62
CA THR A 135 6.27 -12.95 -3.96
C THR A 135 4.96 -13.72 -3.79
N ASP A 136 4.75 -14.72 -4.63
CA ASP A 136 3.64 -15.67 -4.49
C ASP A 136 2.24 -15.02 -4.45
N ASN A 137 2.06 -13.85 -5.05
CA ASN A 137 0.76 -13.18 -5.13
C ASN A 137 0.02 -13.57 -6.42
N ILE A 138 -1.29 -13.45 -6.40
CA ILE A 138 -2.14 -13.46 -7.58
C ILE A 138 -2.52 -12.02 -7.90
N ILE A 139 -2.06 -11.52 -9.04
CA ILE A 139 -2.28 -10.14 -9.47
C ILE A 139 -3.20 -10.17 -10.69
N ILE A 140 -4.45 -9.75 -10.49
CA ILE A 140 -5.51 -9.75 -11.49
C ILE A 140 -5.80 -8.31 -11.85
N TYR A 141 -5.65 -7.93 -13.11
CA TYR A 141 -5.81 -6.54 -13.52
C TYR A 141 -6.70 -6.39 -14.74
N ALA A 142 -7.46 -5.31 -14.76
CA ALA A 142 -8.20 -4.86 -15.93
C ALA A 142 -7.28 -3.96 -16.77
N GLY A 143 -7.20 -4.19 -18.07
CA GLY A 143 -6.35 -3.40 -18.95
C GLY A 143 -4.92 -3.91 -19.07
N ASN A 144 -3.96 -3.01 -19.12
CA ASN A 144 -2.56 -3.36 -19.29
C ASN A 144 -1.92 -3.83 -17.98
N ALA A 145 -1.02 -4.80 -18.07
CA ALA A 145 -0.25 -5.28 -16.94
C ALA A 145 0.45 -4.14 -16.21
N PRO A 146 0.48 -4.15 -14.87
CA PRO A 146 1.32 -3.24 -14.12
C PRO A 146 2.77 -3.41 -14.56
N LYS A 147 3.45 -2.31 -14.80
CA LYS A 147 4.86 -2.35 -15.14
C LYS A 147 5.65 -2.72 -13.89
N GLU A 148 6.38 -3.82 -13.95
CA GLU A 148 7.26 -4.26 -12.87
C GLU A 148 8.43 -3.29 -12.59
N GLU A 149 8.61 -2.25 -13.38
CA GLU A 149 9.85 -1.48 -13.46
C GLU A 149 9.69 0.03 -13.38
N SER A 150 8.82 0.59 -12.64
CA SER A 150 8.91 2.04 -12.51
C SER A 150 9.60 2.45 -11.22
N TRP A 151 10.91 2.27 -11.18
CA TRP A 151 11.71 2.84 -10.09
C TRP A 151 12.04 4.27 -10.39
N THR A 152 11.63 5.15 -9.52
CA THR A 152 12.23 6.49 -9.47
C THR A 152 13.45 6.45 -8.57
N TYR A 153 14.40 7.28 -8.86
CA TYR A 153 15.49 7.62 -7.96
C TYR A 153 14.89 8.02 -6.61
N ASN A 154 15.10 7.33 -5.55
CA ASN A 154 14.52 7.53 -4.22
C ASN A 154 13.30 6.67 -3.85
N SER A 155 12.93 5.68 -4.64
CA SER A 155 11.95 4.68 -4.21
C SER A 155 12.62 3.38 -3.80
N PRO A 156 12.11 2.69 -2.77
CA PRO A 156 12.58 1.35 -2.44
C PRO A 156 12.47 0.42 -3.65
N LYS A 157 13.43 -0.46 -3.85
CA LYS A 157 13.39 -1.44 -4.94
C LYS A 157 12.38 -2.53 -4.63
N ALA A 158 11.61 -3.00 -5.63
CA ALA A 158 10.80 -4.21 -5.50
C ALA A 158 11.50 -5.40 -6.19
N TYR A 159 11.45 -6.52 -5.53
CA TYR A 159 11.90 -7.78 -6.04
C TYR A 159 10.69 -8.68 -6.24
N TYR A 160 10.41 -9.03 -7.51
CA TYR A 160 9.28 -9.85 -7.88
C TYR A 160 9.70 -11.28 -8.10
N GLN A 161 9.00 -12.23 -7.48
CA GLN A 161 9.25 -13.65 -7.68
C GLN A 161 7.95 -14.45 -7.52
N SER A 162 7.76 -15.44 -8.38
CA SER A 162 6.68 -16.44 -8.28
C SER A 162 5.26 -15.86 -8.25
N ASN A 163 5.03 -14.63 -8.72
CA ASN A 163 3.69 -14.08 -8.82
C ASN A 163 2.95 -14.64 -10.04
N THR A 164 1.65 -14.81 -9.89
CA THR A 164 0.74 -15.15 -10.99
C THR A 164 0.03 -13.90 -11.49
N TYR A 165 0.14 -13.63 -12.78
CA TYR A 165 -0.50 -12.48 -13.41
C TYR A 165 -1.68 -12.94 -14.27
N VAL A 166 -2.84 -12.34 -14.05
CA VAL A 166 -4.06 -12.61 -14.79
C VAL A 166 -4.61 -11.28 -15.33
N ASN A 167 -4.84 -11.24 -16.64
CA ASN A 167 -5.55 -10.13 -17.25
C ASN A 167 -7.00 -10.55 -17.46
N TYR A 168 -7.96 -9.73 -17.05
CA TYR A 168 -9.37 -9.89 -17.37
C TYR A 168 -9.86 -8.66 -18.15
N GLN A 169 -10.62 -8.92 -19.20
CA GLN A 169 -11.25 -7.89 -20.03
C GLN A 169 -12.73 -7.79 -19.70
#